data_a74cd04ee04483b0bf0df72183e87d2b
#
_entry.id   a74cd04ee04483b0bf0df72183e87d2b
#
_cell.length_a   1.000
_cell.length_b   1.000
_cell.length_c   1.000
_cell.angle_alpha   90.00
_cell.angle_beta   90.00
_cell.angle_gamma   90.00
#
_symmetry.space_group_name_H-M   'P 1'
#
loop_
_entity.id
_entity.type
_entity.pdbx_description
1 polymer ?
#
loop_
_entity_poly.entity_id
_entity_poly.type
_entity_poly.pdbx_seq_one_letter_code
_entity_poly.pdbx_strand_id
1 'polypeptide(L)'
;GDEANLANIGDGKQSMTVYKAVANEAVVTLDLAEAMLKGDTIDDSLITNSKWDFDCAYDTESYETSEGHKCPSFLLVPTVVTKDNLKEELVDTGYYTQDDDGYLHPAE
;
A
#
# COMPACT_ATOMS: atom_id res chain seq x y z
N GLY A 1 1.84 -10.12 -2.99
CA GLY A 1 0.53 -10.69 -3.25
C GLY A 1 0.09 -10.58 -4.69
N ASP A 2 0.45 -11.55 -5.51
CA ASP A 2 -0.11 -11.72 -6.86
C ASP A 2 -1.22 -12.78 -6.86
N GLU A 3 -1.89 -12.98 -8.00
CA GLU A 3 -2.98 -13.94 -8.13
C GLU A 3 -2.58 -15.36 -7.72
N ALA A 4 -1.37 -15.80 -8.05
CA ALA A 4 -0.88 -17.14 -7.70
C ALA A 4 -0.74 -17.31 -6.18
N ASN A 5 -0.24 -16.29 -5.48
CA ASN A 5 -0.19 -16.30 -4.01
C ASN A 5 -1.59 -16.34 -3.40
N LEU A 6 -2.51 -15.56 -3.94
CA LEU A 6 -3.88 -15.50 -3.43
C LEU A 6 -4.61 -16.83 -3.65
N ALA A 7 -4.41 -17.48 -4.80
CA ALA A 7 -4.95 -18.82 -5.07
C ALA A 7 -4.39 -19.85 -4.06
N ASN A 8 -3.09 -19.80 -3.79
CA ASN A 8 -2.47 -20.70 -2.81
C ASN A 8 -2.97 -20.48 -1.38
N ILE A 9 -3.27 -19.23 -1.01
CA ILE A 9 -3.88 -18.92 0.29
C ILE A 9 -5.28 -19.49 0.37
N GLY A 10 -6.10 -19.28 -0.67
CA GLY A 10 -7.45 -19.85 -0.75
C GLY A 10 -7.46 -21.37 -0.66
N ASP A 11 -6.52 -22.05 -1.32
CA ASP A 11 -6.34 -23.50 -1.31
C ASP A 11 -5.72 -24.04 0.00
N GLY A 12 -5.28 -23.16 0.90
CA GLY A 12 -4.62 -23.56 2.14
C GLY A 12 -3.17 -24.03 1.98
N LYS A 13 -2.54 -23.76 0.84
CA LYS A 13 -1.14 -24.11 0.55
C LYS A 13 -0.15 -23.07 1.01
N GLN A 14 -0.61 -21.85 1.23
CA GLN A 14 0.19 -20.71 1.69
C GLN A 14 -0.54 -20.03 2.85
N SER A 15 0.19 -19.69 3.91
CA SER A 15 -0.39 -19.14 5.14
C SER A 15 -0.77 -17.67 5.03
N MET A 16 0.04 -16.86 4.32
CA MET A 16 -0.16 -15.43 4.20
C MET A 16 0.60 -14.83 3.01
N THR A 17 0.22 -13.64 2.65
CA THR A 17 1.01 -12.75 1.79
C THR A 17 0.91 -11.32 2.32
N VAL A 18 1.80 -10.45 1.84
CA VAL A 18 1.75 -9.03 2.12
C VAL A 18 1.26 -8.30 0.88
N TYR A 19 0.17 -7.56 1.01
CA TYR A 19 -0.39 -6.76 -0.06
C TYR A 19 0.03 -5.30 0.09
N LYS A 20 0.65 -4.75 -0.93
CA LYS A 20 0.96 -3.32 -1.04
C LYS A 20 0.04 -2.70 -2.08
N ALA A 21 -0.80 -1.78 -1.63
CA ALA A 21 -1.76 -1.10 -2.51
C ALA A 21 -1.02 -0.05 -3.37
N VAL A 22 -0.70 -0.39 -4.60
CA VAL A 22 0.00 0.49 -5.54
C VAL A 22 -0.79 1.78 -5.80
N ALA A 23 -2.13 1.73 -5.75
CA ALA A 23 -2.97 2.91 -5.87
C ALA A 23 -2.66 3.94 -4.77
N ASN A 24 -2.41 3.49 -3.53
CA ASN A 24 -2.05 4.38 -2.42
C ASN A 24 -0.67 4.99 -2.62
N GLU A 25 0.29 4.22 -3.12
CA GLU A 25 1.62 4.74 -3.49
C GLU A 25 1.52 5.82 -4.57
N ALA A 26 0.67 5.62 -5.57
CA ALA A 26 0.43 6.59 -6.62
C ALA A 26 -0.17 7.89 -6.08
N VAL A 27 -1.15 7.82 -5.20
CA VAL A 27 -1.78 8.99 -4.56
C VAL A 27 -0.74 9.79 -3.79
N VAL A 28 0.05 9.14 -2.94
CA VAL A 28 1.11 9.81 -2.17
C VAL A 28 2.12 10.48 -3.09
N THR A 29 2.56 9.79 -4.14
CA THR A 29 3.52 10.32 -5.11
C THR A 29 2.99 11.57 -5.82
N LEU A 30 1.74 11.54 -6.26
CA LEU A 30 1.11 12.69 -6.93
C LEU A 30 0.96 13.88 -5.98
N ASP A 31 0.52 13.64 -4.74
CA ASP A 31 0.35 14.71 -3.76
C ASP A 31 1.70 15.33 -3.35
N LEU A 32 2.75 14.51 -3.23
CA LEU A 32 4.11 15.00 -3.01
C LEU A 32 4.61 15.85 -4.18
N ALA A 33 4.41 15.39 -5.41
CA ALA A 33 4.80 16.14 -6.60
C ALA A 33 4.06 17.47 -6.70
N GLU A 34 2.77 17.50 -6.40
CA GLU A 34 1.97 18.71 -6.38
C GLU A 34 2.47 19.70 -5.31
N ALA A 35 2.73 19.21 -4.09
CA ALA A 35 3.26 20.04 -3.00
C ALA A 35 4.63 20.63 -3.37
N MET A 36 5.51 19.85 -3.98
CA MET A 36 6.82 20.32 -4.44
C MET A 36 6.70 21.41 -5.53
N LEU A 37 5.79 21.25 -6.47
CA LEU A 37 5.53 22.23 -7.51
C LEU A 37 4.96 23.55 -6.97
N LYS A 38 4.17 23.49 -5.90
CA LYS A 38 3.64 24.65 -5.20
C LYS A 38 4.65 25.33 -4.27
N GLY A 39 5.80 24.69 -4.01
CA GLY A 39 6.81 25.15 -3.06
C GLY A 39 6.41 24.95 -1.60
N ASP A 40 5.47 24.07 -1.32
CA ASP A 40 5.05 23.73 0.04
C ASP A 40 6.14 22.93 0.77
N THR A 41 6.15 23.03 2.10
CA THR A 41 7.05 22.24 2.94
C THR A 41 6.65 20.77 2.90
N ILE A 42 7.63 19.90 2.66
CA ILE A 42 7.42 18.43 2.62
C ILE A 42 7.80 17.85 3.99
N ASP A 43 6.79 17.58 4.81
CA ASP A 43 6.93 16.98 6.13
C ASP A 43 5.65 16.20 6.53
N ASP A 44 5.52 15.83 7.80
CA ASP A 44 4.37 15.10 8.32
C ASP A 44 3.04 15.88 8.25
N SER A 45 3.09 17.19 8.05
CA SER A 45 1.87 18.00 7.85
C SER A 45 1.11 17.61 6.59
N LEU A 46 1.78 17.06 5.58
CA LEU A 46 1.13 16.52 4.39
C LEU A 46 0.21 15.35 4.72
N ILE A 47 0.61 14.48 5.65
CA ILE A 47 -0.22 13.37 6.12
C ILE A 47 -1.44 13.90 6.89
N THR A 48 -1.19 14.83 7.82
CA THR A 48 -2.24 15.42 8.67
C THR A 48 -3.30 16.16 7.84
N ASN A 49 -2.88 16.87 6.81
CA ASN A 49 -3.75 17.69 5.97
C ASN A 49 -4.29 16.94 4.74
N SER A 50 -3.85 15.70 4.51
CA SER A 50 -4.29 14.88 3.39
C SER A 50 -5.72 14.38 3.58
N LYS A 51 -6.30 13.90 2.48
CA LYS A 51 -7.57 13.16 2.47
C LYS A 51 -7.35 11.66 2.28
N TRP A 52 -6.15 11.18 2.60
CA TRP A 52 -5.81 9.77 2.49
C TRP A 52 -6.60 8.96 3.52
N ASP A 53 -7.17 7.86 3.06
CA ASP A 53 -7.94 6.92 3.86
C ASP A 53 -7.12 5.67 4.26
N PHE A 54 -5.80 5.79 4.21
CA PHE A 54 -4.84 4.75 4.55
C PHE A 54 -3.73 5.30 5.45
N ASP A 55 -3.07 4.41 6.17
CA ASP A 55 -1.99 4.75 7.08
C ASP A 55 -0.69 5.06 6.33
N CYS A 56 -0.06 6.16 6.70
CA CYS A 56 1.24 6.57 6.18
C CYS A 56 2.05 7.21 7.31
N ALA A 57 3.32 6.85 7.43
CA ALA A 57 4.24 7.42 8.40
C ALA A 57 5.31 8.28 7.70
N TYR A 58 5.70 9.38 8.32
CA TYR A 58 6.83 10.20 7.87
C TYR A 58 8.07 9.85 8.69
N ASP A 59 9.09 9.35 8.02
CA ASP A 59 10.34 8.88 8.64
C ASP A 59 11.52 9.66 8.08
N THR A 60 12.28 10.31 8.97
CA THR A 60 13.45 11.11 8.61
C THR A 60 14.77 10.47 9.03
N GLU A 61 14.74 9.32 9.71
CA GLU A 61 15.92 8.77 10.39
C GLU A 61 16.37 7.41 9.88
N SER A 62 15.44 6.57 9.41
CA SER A 62 15.74 5.17 9.11
C SER A 62 16.51 4.97 7.80
N TYR A 63 16.41 5.89 6.87
CA TYR A 63 17.01 5.76 5.54
C TYR A 63 18.08 6.80 5.31
N GLU A 64 19.22 6.35 4.80
CA GLU A 64 20.41 7.18 4.62
C GLU A 64 21.10 6.79 3.30
N THR A 65 21.62 7.80 2.59
CA THR A 65 22.44 7.56 1.40
C THR A 65 23.83 7.03 1.79
N SER A 66 24.57 6.49 0.82
CA SER A 66 25.95 6.07 1.02
C SER A 66 26.90 7.19 1.48
N GLU A 67 26.49 8.44 1.28
CA GLU A 67 27.25 9.65 1.69
C GLU A 67 26.83 10.18 3.06
N GLY A 68 25.91 9.51 3.73
CA GLY A 68 25.44 9.88 5.07
C GLY A 68 24.32 10.93 5.11
N HIS A 69 23.65 11.19 3.98
CA HIS A 69 22.50 12.07 3.93
C HIS A 69 21.22 11.33 4.28
N LYS A 70 20.45 11.83 5.23
CA LYS A 70 19.14 11.27 5.58
C LYS A 70 18.14 11.45 4.42
N CYS A 71 17.36 10.41 4.17
CA CYS A 71 16.33 10.40 3.14
C CYS A 71 14.94 10.44 3.80
N PRO A 72 14.30 11.61 3.91
CA PRO A 72 12.93 11.67 4.39
C PRO A 72 12.00 10.82 3.54
N SER A 73 11.21 9.96 4.18
CA SER A 73 10.43 8.94 3.50
C SER A 73 8.99 8.91 4.00
N PHE A 74 8.05 8.75 3.07
CA PHE A 74 6.65 8.49 3.39
C PHE A 74 6.40 6.99 3.26
N LEU A 75 6.19 6.34 4.40
CA LEU A 75 6.07 4.88 4.50
C LEU A 75 4.61 4.47 4.59
N LEU A 76 4.13 3.76 3.59
CA LEU A 76 2.79 3.18 3.61
C LEU A 76 2.81 1.83 4.32
N VAL A 77 1.75 1.56 5.08
CA VAL A 77 1.60 0.31 5.81
C VAL A 77 1.02 -0.76 4.89
N PRO A 78 1.75 -1.85 4.63
CA PRO A 78 1.23 -2.95 3.84
C PRO A 78 0.21 -3.77 4.64
N THR A 79 -0.70 -4.45 3.93
CA THR A 79 -1.74 -5.29 4.53
C THR A 79 -1.30 -6.75 4.55
N VAL A 80 -1.36 -7.39 5.72
CA VAL A 80 -1.16 -8.83 5.84
C VAL A 80 -2.47 -9.54 5.44
N VAL A 81 -2.40 -10.39 4.43
CA VAL A 81 -3.54 -11.14 3.90
C VAL A 81 -3.39 -12.62 4.25
N THR A 82 -4.39 -13.16 4.91
CA THR A 82 -4.53 -14.58 5.25
C THR A 82 -5.82 -15.11 4.66
N LYS A 83 -6.08 -16.41 4.80
CA LYS A 83 -7.34 -16.99 4.35
C LYS A 83 -8.56 -16.36 5.02
N ASP A 84 -8.43 -15.95 6.29
CA ASP A 84 -9.53 -15.42 7.09
C ASP A 84 -9.97 -14.01 6.67
N ASN A 85 -9.03 -13.17 6.19
CA ASN A 85 -9.32 -11.78 5.80
C ASN A 85 -9.22 -11.51 4.30
N LEU A 86 -8.92 -12.52 3.49
CA LEU A 86 -8.67 -12.37 2.06
C LEU A 86 -9.82 -11.66 1.34
N LYS A 87 -11.06 -12.03 1.64
CA LYS A 87 -12.23 -11.40 1.03
C LYS A 87 -12.40 -9.96 1.51
N GLU A 88 -12.33 -9.73 2.81
CA GLU A 88 -12.48 -8.39 3.40
C GLU A 88 -11.44 -7.41 2.86
N GLU A 89 -10.18 -7.82 2.84
CA GLU A 89 -9.07 -6.93 2.47
C GLU A 89 -8.93 -6.70 0.97
N LEU A 90 -9.32 -7.64 0.13
CA LEU A 90 -9.07 -7.57 -1.30
C LEU A 90 -10.32 -7.47 -2.17
N VAL A 91 -11.42 -8.13 -1.80
CA VAL A 91 -12.65 -8.11 -2.61
C VAL A 91 -13.56 -6.97 -2.17
N ASP A 92 -13.85 -6.87 -0.88
CA ASP A 92 -14.76 -5.86 -0.36
C ASP A 92 -14.17 -4.43 -0.49
N THR A 93 -12.85 -4.31 -0.54
CA THR A 93 -12.14 -3.05 -0.84
C THR A 93 -12.14 -2.68 -2.32
N GLY A 94 -12.50 -3.60 -3.22
CA GLY A 94 -12.55 -3.36 -4.66
C GLY A 94 -11.22 -3.54 -5.40
N TYR A 95 -10.16 -4.02 -4.75
CA TYR A 95 -8.87 -4.28 -5.40
C TYR A 95 -8.89 -5.51 -6.28
N TYR A 96 -9.69 -6.51 -5.92
CA TYR A 96 -9.85 -7.77 -6.64
C TYR A 96 -11.32 -8.11 -6.81
N THR A 97 -11.61 -8.93 -7.82
CA THR A 97 -12.89 -9.59 -8.00
C THR A 97 -12.73 -11.08 -7.73
N GLN A 98 -13.80 -11.73 -7.29
CA GLN A 98 -13.81 -13.18 -7.03
C GLN A 98 -14.66 -13.87 -8.08
N ASP A 99 -14.13 -14.94 -8.69
CA ASP A 99 -14.87 -15.75 -9.66
C ASP A 99 -15.76 -16.80 -8.97
N ASP A 100 -16.50 -17.55 -9.77
CA ASP A 100 -17.44 -18.58 -9.28
C ASP A 100 -16.74 -19.75 -8.56
N ASP A 101 -15.46 -19.98 -8.84
CA ASP A 101 -14.63 -20.98 -8.19
C ASP A 101 -13.95 -20.46 -6.91
N GLY A 102 -14.13 -19.18 -6.61
CA GLY A 102 -13.58 -18.53 -5.41
C GLY A 102 -12.18 -17.95 -5.58
N TYR A 103 -11.61 -17.94 -6.78
CA TYR A 103 -10.30 -17.36 -7.06
C TYR A 103 -10.39 -15.87 -7.31
N LEU A 104 -9.33 -15.14 -6.92
CA LEU A 104 -9.28 -13.69 -7.02
C LEU A 104 -8.51 -13.25 -8.28
N HIS A 105 -9.07 -12.25 -8.95
CA HIS A 105 -8.48 -11.60 -10.13
C HIS A 105 -8.41 -10.08 -9.90
N PRO A 106 -7.37 -9.38 -10.39
CA PRO A 106 -7.29 -7.93 -10.26
C PRO A 106 -8.55 -7.26 -10.81
N ALA A 107 -9.09 -6.31 -10.08
CA ALA A 107 -10.17 -5.46 -10.56
C ALA A 107 -9.62 -4.48 -11.61
N GLU A 108 -10.36 -4.30 -12.68
CA GLU A 108 -10.03 -3.32 -13.73
C GLU A 108 -10.40 -1.89 -13.33
#